data_8619833532c0852ecd692e8bdb530646
#
_entry.id   8619833532c0852ecd692e8bdb530646
#
_cell.length_a   1.000
_cell.length_b   1.000
_cell.length_c   1.000
_cell.angle_alpha   90.00
_cell.angle_beta   90.00
_cell.angle_gamma   90.00
#
_symmetry.space_group_name_H-M   'P 1'
#
loop_
_entity.id
_entity.type
_entity.pdbx_description
1 polymer ?
#
loop_
_entity_poly.entity_id
_entity_poly.type
_entity_poly.pdbx_seq_one_letter_code
_entity_poly.pdbx_strand_id
1 'polypeptide(L)'
;MAFIVTAVCMASCSGASKSTSESGMTAGTGMAGDGVIEKTLKLGSFNAIKSEAITDIHFAQGATRSVRVRATQDALDRTDISVAQSTLTIKEKSGVGRWKGDSDRLKITLFVTVPELKSLNNHGIMNFEADRMNSTGTDIRNTGIMKMKVEDIHDRGGDGTRIENKGQMKAVVRTVDARLLTLDNTGILAFDNTGIKGGLNLSNLGQLTFTGNVDGNTADISNKGRCNVTCAFKLTGGYSCNNSGELHINGDVKGKRATLKNSGIYRMNGSFNMTDSYTQTNSGQADSEGDVTANSISMTNSGLDKKKGKLKADRLSIDVNGQSRYEMSFTGGDARLDCSGIGNFEMALDCSSIEVNSNGQINVTLSGAADNMSLDGSGISNVNTSRLNKF
;
A
#
# COMPACT_ATOMS: atom_id res chain seq x y z
N MET A 1 27.09 -1.70 -14.16
CA MET A 1 26.05 -2.19 -15.09
C MET A 1 24.86 -1.26 -14.95
N ALA A 2 24.65 -0.42 -15.94
CA ALA A 2 23.58 0.57 -15.93
C ALA A 2 22.30 -0.07 -16.48
N PHE A 3 21.26 -0.18 -15.66
CA PHE A 3 19.92 -0.56 -16.12
C PHE A 3 19.20 0.69 -16.62
N ILE A 4 18.95 0.73 -17.92
CA ILE A 4 18.11 1.74 -18.55
C ILE A 4 16.65 1.41 -18.18
N VAL A 5 16.03 2.24 -17.33
CA VAL A 5 14.59 2.20 -17.07
C VAL A 5 13.93 2.99 -18.19
N THR A 6 13.32 2.30 -19.13
CA THR A 6 12.48 2.92 -20.16
C THR A 6 11.14 3.29 -19.53
N ALA A 7 10.95 4.57 -19.26
CA ALA A 7 9.66 5.12 -18.86
C ALA A 7 8.72 5.12 -20.06
N VAL A 8 7.69 4.28 -20.04
CA VAL A 8 6.61 4.34 -21.01
C VAL A 8 5.63 5.43 -20.56
N CYS A 9 5.73 6.60 -21.19
CA CYS A 9 4.71 7.65 -21.12
C CYS A 9 3.44 7.16 -21.85
N MET A 10 2.36 6.99 -21.11
CA MET A 10 1.04 6.80 -21.71
C MET A 10 0.31 8.13 -21.75
N ALA A 11 0.11 8.64 -22.95
CA ALA A 11 -0.75 9.79 -23.22
C ALA A 11 -2.22 9.40 -23.02
N SER A 12 -2.94 10.20 -22.24
CA SER A 12 -4.38 10.13 -22.07
C SER A 12 -5.07 10.90 -23.22
N CYS A 13 -5.78 10.21 -24.08
CA CYS A 13 -6.75 10.84 -24.99
C CYS A 13 -8.14 10.79 -24.36
N SER A 14 -8.66 11.95 -24.00
CA SER A 14 -10.06 12.18 -23.65
C SER A 14 -10.87 12.39 -24.92
N GLY A 15 -11.79 11.48 -25.20
CA GLY A 15 -12.80 11.64 -26.25
C GLY A 15 -14.20 11.57 -25.64
N ALA A 16 -14.90 12.69 -25.59
CA ALA A 16 -16.29 12.76 -25.20
C ALA A 16 -17.19 12.30 -26.37
N SER A 17 -18.09 11.38 -26.12
CA SER A 17 -19.21 11.12 -27.04
C SER A 17 -20.55 11.07 -26.31
N LYS A 18 -21.49 11.80 -26.90
CA LYS A 18 -22.87 12.05 -26.46
C LYS A 18 -23.70 10.78 -26.45
N SER A 19 -24.58 10.68 -25.45
CA SER A 19 -25.67 9.72 -25.35
C SER A 19 -26.82 10.07 -26.30
N THR A 20 -27.32 9.09 -27.01
CA THR A 20 -28.71 9.06 -27.48
C THR A 20 -29.30 7.70 -27.15
N SER A 21 -30.40 7.73 -26.43
CA SER A 21 -31.26 6.60 -26.09
C SER A 21 -32.07 6.16 -27.27
N GLU A 22 -32.12 4.86 -27.57
CA GLU A 22 -33.31 4.25 -28.20
C GLU A 22 -33.43 2.78 -27.81
N SER A 23 -34.65 2.43 -27.41
CA SER A 23 -35.09 1.12 -27.01
C SER A 23 -35.46 0.29 -28.24
N GLY A 24 -35.09 -0.99 -28.28
CA GLY A 24 -35.54 -1.93 -29.29
C GLY A 24 -35.04 -3.35 -29.01
N MET A 25 -35.94 -4.19 -28.50
CA MET A 25 -35.75 -5.64 -28.38
C MET A 25 -35.74 -6.27 -29.78
N THR A 26 -34.67 -6.96 -30.14
CA THR A 26 -34.71 -8.15 -31.03
C THR A 26 -33.46 -8.98 -30.82
N ALA A 27 -33.65 -10.28 -30.58
CA ALA A 27 -32.59 -11.27 -30.62
C ALA A 27 -32.06 -11.36 -32.06
N GLY A 28 -30.93 -10.70 -32.33
CA GLY A 28 -30.27 -10.71 -33.61
C GLY A 28 -28.78 -10.91 -33.42
N THR A 29 -28.22 -11.93 -34.03
CA THR A 29 -26.79 -12.03 -34.31
C THR A 29 -26.39 -10.83 -35.17
N GLY A 30 -26.02 -9.72 -34.53
CA GLY A 30 -25.54 -8.52 -35.21
C GLY A 30 -24.06 -8.65 -35.50
N MET A 31 -23.66 -8.70 -36.77
CA MET A 31 -22.31 -8.38 -37.20
C MET A 31 -22.09 -6.89 -36.99
N ALA A 32 -21.36 -6.51 -35.95
CA ALA A 32 -20.75 -5.18 -35.88
C ALA A 32 -19.57 -5.14 -36.86
N GLY A 33 -19.44 -4.09 -37.69
CA GLY A 33 -18.35 -3.96 -38.66
C GLY A 33 -16.99 -4.21 -37.99
N ASP A 34 -16.15 -5.01 -38.61
CA ASP A 34 -14.79 -5.54 -38.24
C ASP A 34 -14.78 -7.03 -37.85
N GLY A 35 -15.76 -7.84 -38.18
CA GLY A 35 -15.76 -9.29 -37.94
C GLY A 35 -15.86 -9.68 -36.45
N VAL A 36 -16.36 -8.79 -35.60
CA VAL A 36 -16.58 -9.06 -34.17
C VAL A 36 -17.94 -9.72 -33.96
N ILE A 37 -17.96 -10.83 -33.24
CA ILE A 37 -19.15 -11.63 -32.92
C ILE A 37 -19.49 -11.41 -31.46
N GLU A 38 -20.77 -11.27 -31.17
CA GLU A 38 -21.32 -11.23 -29.82
C GLU A 38 -22.31 -12.36 -29.62
N LYS A 39 -22.15 -13.14 -28.55
CA LYS A 39 -23.06 -14.23 -28.21
C LYS A 39 -23.17 -14.43 -26.69
N THR A 40 -24.35 -14.86 -26.26
CA THR A 40 -24.57 -15.29 -24.88
C THR A 40 -24.17 -16.74 -24.73
N LEU A 41 -23.39 -17.02 -23.68
CA LEU A 41 -22.91 -18.35 -23.35
C LEU A 41 -23.82 -19.01 -22.30
N LYS A 42 -24.27 -20.23 -22.58
CA LYS A 42 -25.00 -21.05 -21.60
C LYS A 42 -23.98 -21.81 -20.75
N LEU A 43 -23.66 -21.27 -19.58
CA LEU A 43 -22.66 -21.82 -18.67
C LEU A 43 -23.30 -22.17 -17.34
N GLY A 44 -22.68 -23.13 -16.63
CA GLY A 44 -23.04 -23.49 -15.26
C GLY A 44 -22.81 -22.34 -14.28
N SER A 45 -23.18 -22.56 -13.02
CA SER A 45 -22.96 -21.56 -11.95
C SER A 45 -21.51 -21.49 -11.57
N PHE A 46 -21.01 -20.27 -11.33
CA PHE A 46 -19.67 -20.01 -10.83
C PHE A 46 -19.64 -18.77 -9.92
N ASN A 47 -18.63 -18.69 -9.09
CA ASN A 47 -18.30 -17.55 -8.24
C ASN A 47 -16.80 -17.21 -8.28
N ALA A 48 -16.06 -17.84 -9.18
CA ALA A 48 -14.66 -17.59 -9.46
C ALA A 48 -14.41 -17.41 -10.94
N ILE A 49 -13.45 -16.56 -11.31
CA ILE A 49 -12.98 -16.35 -12.69
C ILE A 49 -11.49 -16.61 -12.74
N LYS A 50 -11.03 -17.41 -13.70
CA LYS A 50 -9.64 -17.65 -14.02
C LYS A 50 -9.37 -17.32 -15.49
N SER A 51 -8.41 -16.45 -15.78
CA SER A 51 -8.00 -16.13 -17.13
C SER A 51 -6.53 -16.45 -17.38
N GLU A 52 -6.25 -17.16 -18.45
CA GLU A 52 -4.92 -17.45 -19.01
C GLU A 52 -4.76 -16.82 -20.40
N ALA A 53 -5.73 -16.01 -20.84
CA ALA A 53 -5.82 -15.38 -22.15
C ALA A 53 -5.71 -13.84 -22.05
N ILE A 54 -5.89 -13.16 -23.20
CA ILE A 54 -6.04 -11.71 -23.25
C ILE A 54 -7.52 -11.38 -23.08
N THR A 55 -7.90 -10.78 -21.96
CA THR A 55 -9.30 -10.59 -21.58
C THR A 55 -9.61 -9.17 -21.12
N ASP A 56 -10.77 -8.67 -21.55
CA ASP A 56 -11.44 -7.54 -20.92
C ASP A 56 -12.70 -8.09 -20.24
N ILE A 57 -12.83 -7.92 -18.93
CA ILE A 57 -13.95 -8.43 -18.14
C ILE A 57 -14.70 -7.25 -17.55
N HIS A 58 -15.94 -7.07 -17.98
CA HIS A 58 -16.90 -6.14 -17.39
C HIS A 58 -17.81 -6.95 -16.45
N PHE A 59 -17.59 -6.77 -15.16
CA PHE A 59 -18.34 -7.49 -14.13
C PHE A 59 -19.45 -6.63 -13.56
N ALA A 60 -20.64 -7.20 -13.50
CA ALA A 60 -21.78 -6.64 -12.80
C ALA A 60 -22.29 -7.65 -11.76
N GLN A 61 -22.56 -7.20 -10.55
CA GLN A 61 -23.17 -8.04 -9.55
C GLN A 61 -24.70 -8.03 -9.70
N GLY A 62 -25.32 -9.20 -9.85
CA GLY A 62 -26.76 -9.30 -10.04
C GLY A 62 -27.31 -10.71 -9.76
N ALA A 63 -28.60 -10.79 -9.41
CA ALA A 63 -29.26 -12.07 -9.09
C ALA A 63 -29.34 -13.00 -10.32
N THR A 64 -29.52 -12.45 -11.52
CA THR A 64 -29.62 -13.22 -12.76
C THR A 64 -28.21 -13.44 -13.34
N ARG A 65 -27.84 -14.69 -13.52
CA ARG A 65 -26.55 -15.06 -14.11
C ARG A 65 -26.58 -14.86 -15.61
N SER A 66 -25.56 -14.20 -16.14
CA SER A 66 -25.38 -14.00 -17.57
C SER A 66 -23.90 -13.91 -17.90
N VAL A 67 -23.48 -14.57 -18.98
CA VAL A 67 -22.16 -14.40 -19.56
C VAL A 67 -22.34 -14.16 -21.05
N ARG A 68 -21.92 -12.98 -21.49
CA ARG A 68 -21.94 -12.61 -22.90
C ARG A 68 -20.50 -12.37 -23.35
N VAL A 69 -20.12 -12.97 -24.46
CA VAL A 69 -18.77 -12.82 -25.04
C VAL A 69 -18.85 -11.99 -26.31
N ARG A 70 -17.87 -11.11 -26.47
CA ARG A 70 -17.63 -10.31 -27.67
C ARG A 70 -16.18 -10.48 -28.09
N ALA A 71 -15.93 -11.00 -29.28
CA ALA A 71 -14.61 -11.26 -29.80
C ALA A 71 -14.62 -11.48 -31.32
N THR A 72 -13.44 -11.53 -31.96
CA THR A 72 -13.32 -12.00 -33.36
C THR A 72 -13.58 -13.49 -33.42
N GLN A 73 -13.95 -14.01 -34.62
CA GLN A 73 -14.08 -15.46 -34.81
C GLN A 73 -12.78 -16.18 -34.53
N ASP A 74 -11.63 -15.63 -34.97
CA ASP A 74 -10.30 -16.19 -34.70
C ASP A 74 -10.02 -16.34 -33.19
N ALA A 75 -10.37 -15.33 -32.39
CA ALA A 75 -10.21 -15.38 -30.95
C ALA A 75 -11.11 -16.46 -30.31
N LEU A 76 -12.36 -16.59 -30.74
CA LEU A 76 -13.31 -17.59 -30.26
C LEU A 76 -12.88 -19.02 -30.64
N ASP A 77 -12.35 -19.20 -31.83
CA ASP A 77 -11.91 -20.50 -32.31
C ASP A 77 -10.68 -20.99 -31.55
N ARG A 78 -9.88 -20.08 -31.05
CA ARG A 78 -8.65 -20.35 -30.28
C ARG A 78 -8.85 -20.40 -28.77
N THR A 79 -9.97 -19.92 -28.26
CA THR A 79 -10.21 -19.79 -26.82
C THR A 79 -11.25 -20.80 -26.34
N ASP A 80 -10.94 -21.49 -25.25
CA ASP A 80 -11.88 -22.29 -24.47
C ASP A 80 -12.43 -21.42 -23.31
N ILE A 81 -13.76 -21.33 -23.25
CA ILE A 81 -14.49 -20.64 -22.19
C ILE A 81 -15.44 -21.67 -21.58
N SER A 82 -15.08 -22.12 -20.38
CA SER A 82 -15.79 -23.23 -19.73
C SER A 82 -15.95 -22.99 -18.23
N VAL A 83 -16.91 -23.68 -17.62
CA VAL A 83 -17.13 -23.66 -16.17
C VAL A 83 -16.91 -25.05 -15.61
N ALA A 84 -15.98 -25.16 -14.65
CA ALA A 84 -15.76 -26.34 -13.87
C ALA A 84 -15.46 -25.97 -12.40
N GLN A 85 -15.94 -26.74 -11.45
CA GLN A 85 -15.72 -26.52 -10.01
C GLN A 85 -16.03 -25.06 -9.59
N SER A 86 -17.18 -24.56 -10.03
CA SER A 86 -17.61 -23.17 -9.76
C SER A 86 -16.66 -22.07 -10.26
N THR A 87 -15.77 -22.38 -11.21
CA THR A 87 -14.81 -21.45 -11.80
C THR A 87 -15.06 -21.30 -13.30
N LEU A 88 -15.28 -20.08 -13.75
CA LEU A 88 -15.25 -19.70 -15.17
C LEU A 88 -13.79 -19.58 -15.60
N THR A 89 -13.36 -20.47 -16.50
CA THR A 89 -12.00 -20.51 -17.03
C THR A 89 -11.98 -20.00 -18.48
N ILE A 90 -11.06 -19.08 -18.77
CA ILE A 90 -10.78 -18.54 -20.10
C ILE A 90 -9.32 -18.87 -20.42
N LYS A 91 -9.08 -19.75 -21.40
CA LYS A 91 -7.73 -20.18 -21.77
C LYS A 91 -7.59 -20.43 -23.27
N GLU A 92 -6.37 -20.43 -23.77
CA GLU A 92 -6.09 -20.88 -25.14
C GLU A 92 -6.35 -22.37 -25.28
N LYS A 93 -6.98 -22.80 -26.38
CA LYS A 93 -7.20 -24.23 -26.69
C LYS A 93 -5.87 -24.93 -26.93
N SER A 94 -5.76 -26.17 -26.49
CA SER A 94 -4.61 -27.01 -26.78
C SER A 94 -4.48 -27.29 -28.28
N GLY A 95 -3.26 -27.31 -28.79
CA GLY A 95 -2.95 -27.67 -30.18
C GLY A 95 -3.15 -26.54 -31.20
N VAL A 96 -3.55 -25.35 -30.81
CA VAL A 96 -3.57 -24.18 -31.69
C VAL A 96 -2.14 -23.68 -31.93
N GLY A 97 -1.73 -23.55 -33.21
CA GLY A 97 -0.40 -23.03 -33.55
C GLY A 97 -0.18 -21.61 -33.04
N ARG A 98 1.10 -21.21 -32.94
CA ARG A 98 1.47 -19.88 -32.49
C ARG A 98 0.78 -18.79 -33.36
N TRP A 99 0.14 -17.83 -32.71
CA TRP A 99 -0.45 -16.66 -33.39
C TRP A 99 0.66 -15.79 -33.99
N LYS A 100 0.50 -15.41 -35.27
CA LYS A 100 1.45 -14.55 -35.99
C LYS A 100 0.90 -13.18 -36.35
N GLY A 101 -0.35 -12.91 -35.95
CA GLY A 101 -1.02 -11.64 -36.19
C GLY A 101 -0.97 -10.68 -35.00
N ASP A 102 -1.74 -9.63 -35.08
CA ASP A 102 -1.92 -8.65 -34.01
C ASP A 102 -2.60 -9.32 -32.79
N SER A 103 -1.98 -9.18 -31.60
CA SER A 103 -2.49 -9.75 -30.35
C SER A 103 -3.83 -9.17 -29.93
N ASP A 104 -4.15 -7.93 -30.33
CA ASP A 104 -5.44 -7.30 -30.01
C ASP A 104 -6.61 -8.05 -30.66
N ARG A 105 -6.37 -8.76 -31.79
CA ARG A 105 -7.37 -9.61 -32.42
C ARG A 105 -7.69 -10.89 -31.65
N LEU A 106 -6.85 -11.27 -30.68
CA LEU A 106 -7.08 -12.42 -29.79
C LEU A 106 -7.83 -12.03 -28.50
N LYS A 107 -8.13 -10.76 -28.33
CA LYS A 107 -8.78 -10.27 -27.13
C LYS A 107 -10.23 -10.76 -27.01
N ILE A 108 -10.55 -11.29 -25.83
CA ILE A 108 -11.90 -11.74 -25.47
C ILE A 108 -12.49 -10.73 -24.50
N THR A 109 -13.57 -10.09 -24.90
CA THR A 109 -14.37 -9.24 -24.01
C THR A 109 -15.52 -10.04 -23.42
N LEU A 110 -15.63 -10.08 -22.12
CA LEU A 110 -16.69 -10.75 -21.37
C LEU A 110 -17.51 -9.75 -20.58
N PHE A 111 -18.82 -9.84 -20.71
CA PHE A 111 -19.79 -9.18 -19.84
C PHE A 111 -20.35 -10.25 -18.90
N VAL A 112 -19.98 -10.16 -17.63
CA VAL A 112 -20.28 -11.19 -16.64
C VAL A 112 -21.20 -10.63 -15.57
N THR A 113 -22.35 -11.26 -15.36
CA THR A 113 -23.24 -10.98 -14.24
C THR A 113 -23.42 -12.22 -13.40
N VAL A 114 -23.10 -12.15 -12.11
CA VAL A 114 -23.34 -13.22 -11.13
C VAL A 114 -23.69 -12.62 -9.77
N PRO A 115 -24.35 -13.38 -8.88
CA PRO A 115 -24.73 -12.90 -7.54
C PRO A 115 -23.52 -12.54 -6.66
N GLU A 116 -22.43 -13.25 -6.81
CA GLU A 116 -21.20 -13.06 -6.00
C GLU A 116 -19.97 -13.49 -6.81
N LEU A 117 -18.89 -12.74 -6.70
CA LEU A 117 -17.57 -13.11 -7.19
C LEU A 117 -16.59 -13.15 -6.01
N LYS A 118 -16.13 -14.37 -5.66
CA LYS A 118 -15.20 -14.61 -4.55
C LYS A 118 -13.74 -14.64 -4.98
N SER A 119 -13.47 -15.06 -6.21
CA SER A 119 -12.10 -15.22 -6.67
C SER A 119 -11.93 -14.71 -8.10
N LEU A 120 -10.83 -13.97 -8.30
CA LEU A 120 -10.40 -13.48 -9.60
C LEU A 120 -8.91 -13.82 -9.79
N ASN A 121 -8.60 -14.74 -10.70
CA ASN A 121 -7.24 -15.21 -10.96
C ASN A 121 -6.81 -14.85 -12.37
N ASN A 122 -5.74 -14.08 -12.50
CA ASN A 122 -5.14 -13.73 -13.79
C ASN A 122 -3.75 -14.33 -13.95
N HIS A 123 -3.58 -15.10 -15.03
CA HIS A 123 -2.28 -15.63 -15.49
C HIS A 123 -1.89 -15.06 -16.87
N GLY A 124 -2.82 -14.40 -17.55
CA GLY A 124 -2.64 -13.78 -18.87
C GLY A 124 -2.51 -12.25 -18.79
N ILE A 125 -3.19 -11.60 -19.71
CA ILE A 125 -3.36 -10.14 -19.73
C ILE A 125 -4.84 -9.85 -19.48
N MET A 126 -5.16 -9.11 -18.42
CA MET A 126 -6.53 -8.84 -18.04
C MET A 126 -6.76 -7.36 -17.75
N ASN A 127 -7.85 -6.83 -18.33
CA ASN A 127 -8.51 -5.65 -17.80
C ASN A 127 -9.78 -6.11 -17.09
N PHE A 128 -9.98 -5.69 -15.87
CA PHE A 128 -11.15 -6.02 -15.06
C PHE A 128 -11.81 -4.73 -14.59
N GLU A 129 -13.10 -4.58 -14.88
CA GLU A 129 -13.90 -3.44 -14.46
C GLU A 129 -15.16 -3.89 -13.73
N ALA A 130 -15.46 -3.24 -12.61
CA ALA A 130 -16.68 -3.47 -11.83
C ALA A 130 -17.10 -2.21 -11.09
N ASP A 131 -18.40 -1.95 -11.02
CA ASP A 131 -18.92 -0.90 -10.14
C ASP A 131 -18.89 -1.37 -8.69
N ARG A 132 -19.26 -2.61 -8.43
CA ARG A 132 -19.33 -3.15 -7.09
C ARG A 132 -18.98 -4.64 -7.04
N MET A 133 -18.26 -4.99 -5.99
CA MET A 133 -17.99 -6.37 -5.60
C MET A 133 -18.41 -6.56 -4.14
N ASN A 134 -19.59 -7.17 -3.92
CA ASN A 134 -20.02 -7.58 -2.59
C ASN A 134 -19.79 -9.09 -2.46
N SER A 135 -19.02 -9.49 -1.46
CA SER A 135 -18.71 -10.90 -1.24
C SER A 135 -18.62 -11.23 0.26
N THR A 136 -18.45 -12.51 0.54
CA THR A 136 -18.13 -13.04 1.86
C THR A 136 -16.67 -13.46 1.98
N GLY A 137 -15.79 -12.76 1.29
CA GLY A 137 -14.36 -13.01 1.13
C GLY A 137 -13.98 -12.82 -0.33
N THR A 138 -13.06 -11.90 -0.60
CA THR A 138 -12.59 -11.61 -1.95
C THR A 138 -11.12 -11.98 -2.07
N ASP A 139 -10.78 -12.86 -3.03
CA ASP A 139 -9.40 -13.29 -3.30
C ASP A 139 -9.05 -12.94 -4.75
N ILE A 140 -8.13 -11.98 -4.93
CA ILE A 140 -7.67 -11.52 -6.25
C ILE A 140 -6.20 -11.88 -6.39
N ARG A 141 -5.86 -12.67 -7.41
CA ARG A 141 -4.50 -13.12 -7.67
C ARG A 141 -4.05 -12.76 -9.08
N ASN A 142 -2.87 -12.20 -9.19
CA ASN A 142 -2.27 -11.87 -10.46
C ASN A 142 -0.85 -12.41 -10.59
N THR A 143 -0.62 -13.22 -11.62
CA THR A 143 0.71 -13.66 -12.03
C THR A 143 1.12 -13.15 -13.41
N GLY A 144 0.15 -12.60 -14.16
CA GLY A 144 0.34 -11.99 -15.46
C GLY A 144 0.37 -10.45 -15.41
N ILE A 145 -0.29 -9.83 -16.36
CA ILE A 145 -0.48 -8.38 -16.42
C ILE A 145 -1.95 -8.08 -16.15
N MET A 146 -2.24 -7.22 -15.17
CA MET A 146 -3.61 -6.91 -14.79
C MET A 146 -3.81 -5.40 -14.61
N LYS A 147 -4.87 -4.88 -15.22
CA LYS A 147 -5.46 -3.59 -14.86
C LYS A 147 -6.81 -3.87 -14.23
N MET A 148 -7.00 -3.38 -13.03
CA MET A 148 -8.26 -3.53 -12.29
C MET A 148 -8.81 -2.15 -11.95
N LYS A 149 -10.07 -1.95 -12.24
CA LYS A 149 -10.82 -0.77 -11.85
C LYS A 149 -12.11 -1.23 -11.18
N VAL A 150 -12.25 -0.92 -9.89
CA VAL A 150 -13.44 -1.26 -9.10
C VAL A 150 -13.86 -0.04 -8.31
N GLU A 151 -15.13 0.35 -8.40
CA GLU A 151 -15.61 1.46 -7.58
C GLU A 151 -15.65 1.03 -6.11
N ASP A 152 -16.38 -0.01 -5.76
CA ASP A 152 -16.55 -0.44 -4.37
C ASP A 152 -16.29 -1.94 -4.19
N ILE A 153 -15.40 -2.29 -3.28
CA ILE A 153 -15.29 -3.65 -2.73
C ILE A 153 -15.90 -3.62 -1.33
N HIS A 154 -16.94 -4.42 -1.14
CA HIS A 154 -17.61 -4.58 0.13
C HIS A 154 -17.60 -6.03 0.57
N ASP A 155 -16.76 -6.34 1.55
CA ASP A 155 -16.60 -7.69 2.07
C ASP A 155 -17.36 -7.85 3.39
N ARG A 156 -18.43 -8.65 3.35
CA ARG A 156 -19.28 -8.95 4.51
C ARG A 156 -18.81 -10.18 5.29
N GLY A 157 -17.74 -10.83 4.83
CA GLY A 157 -17.20 -12.03 5.45
C GLY A 157 -16.16 -11.76 6.53
N GLY A 158 -15.83 -12.79 7.28
CA GLY A 158 -14.85 -12.72 8.36
C GLY A 158 -13.39 -12.63 7.89
N ASP A 159 -13.07 -13.11 6.70
CA ASP A 159 -11.68 -13.28 6.24
C ASP A 159 -11.08 -12.01 5.61
N GLY A 160 -11.93 -11.11 5.12
CA GLY A 160 -11.51 -9.87 4.48
C GLY A 160 -11.18 -10.04 3.00
N THR A 161 -10.62 -8.97 2.42
CA THR A 161 -10.22 -8.91 1.01
C THR A 161 -8.73 -9.13 0.88
N ARG A 162 -8.32 -10.06 0.03
CA ARG A 162 -6.92 -10.33 -0.27
C ARG A 162 -6.61 -10.02 -1.73
N ILE A 163 -5.48 -9.34 -1.95
CA ILE A 163 -4.90 -9.10 -3.28
C ILE A 163 -3.46 -9.60 -3.27
N GLU A 164 -3.17 -10.62 -4.06
CA GLU A 164 -1.84 -11.20 -4.24
C GLU A 164 -1.33 -10.88 -5.65
N ASN A 165 -0.20 -10.17 -5.74
CA ASN A 165 0.42 -9.84 -7.02
C ASN A 165 1.83 -10.41 -7.14
N LYS A 166 2.03 -11.28 -8.13
CA LYS A 166 3.35 -11.81 -8.54
C LYS A 166 3.80 -11.30 -9.90
N GLY A 167 2.88 -10.74 -10.68
CA GLY A 167 3.12 -10.14 -12.00
C GLY A 167 3.18 -8.63 -11.97
N GLN A 168 2.55 -8.01 -12.96
CA GLN A 168 2.37 -6.56 -13.01
C GLN A 168 0.88 -6.24 -12.79
N MET A 169 0.58 -5.38 -11.83
CA MET A 169 -0.80 -5.02 -11.53
C MET A 169 -0.93 -3.52 -11.28
N LYS A 170 -1.92 -2.93 -11.94
CA LYS A 170 -2.44 -1.62 -11.57
C LYS A 170 -3.88 -1.79 -11.10
N ALA A 171 -4.13 -1.55 -9.83
CA ALA A 171 -5.44 -1.59 -9.24
C ALA A 171 -5.88 -0.19 -8.82
N VAL A 172 -7.02 0.24 -9.31
CA VAL A 172 -7.71 1.46 -8.88
C VAL A 172 -9.01 1.01 -8.24
N VAL A 173 -9.10 1.13 -6.92
CA VAL A 173 -10.27 0.73 -6.13
C VAL A 173 -10.72 1.93 -5.32
N ARG A 174 -11.88 2.52 -5.67
CA ARG A 174 -12.32 3.74 -4.99
C ARG A 174 -12.48 3.53 -3.50
N THR A 175 -13.26 2.53 -3.08
CA THR A 175 -13.39 2.19 -1.65
C THR A 175 -13.25 0.68 -1.41
N VAL A 176 -12.65 0.34 -0.27
CA VAL A 176 -12.63 -1.02 0.27
C VAL A 176 -13.24 -0.97 1.67
N ASP A 177 -14.39 -1.60 1.83
CA ASP A 177 -15.06 -1.78 3.12
C ASP A 177 -14.98 -3.26 3.50
N ALA A 178 -13.96 -3.60 4.27
CA ALA A 178 -13.65 -4.98 4.67
C ALA A 178 -13.04 -4.99 6.07
N ARG A 179 -13.21 -6.06 6.82
CA ARG A 179 -12.56 -6.21 8.12
C ARG A 179 -11.03 -6.04 8.02
N LEU A 180 -10.44 -6.58 6.95
CA LEU A 180 -9.01 -6.52 6.67
C LEU A 180 -8.79 -6.50 5.15
N LEU A 181 -7.99 -5.56 4.66
CA LEU A 181 -7.39 -5.64 3.33
C LEU A 181 -5.97 -6.18 3.47
N THR A 182 -5.69 -7.30 2.81
CA THR A 182 -4.35 -7.88 2.71
C THR A 182 -3.81 -7.65 1.30
N LEU A 183 -2.65 -6.99 1.20
CA LEU A 183 -1.90 -6.78 -0.04
C LEU A 183 -0.57 -7.53 0.04
N ASP A 184 -0.42 -8.59 -0.75
CA ASP A 184 0.80 -9.36 -0.86
C ASP A 184 1.44 -9.12 -2.24
N ASN A 185 2.59 -8.45 -2.29
CA ASN A 185 3.25 -8.13 -3.55
C ASN A 185 4.67 -8.68 -3.65
N THR A 186 4.92 -9.50 -4.66
CA THR A 186 6.26 -9.95 -5.05
C THR A 186 6.66 -9.46 -6.44
N GLY A 187 5.71 -8.90 -7.20
CA GLY A 187 5.89 -8.32 -8.52
C GLY A 187 5.94 -6.78 -8.50
N ILE A 188 5.25 -6.18 -9.45
CA ILE A 188 5.06 -4.73 -9.55
C ILE A 188 3.58 -4.43 -9.31
N LEU A 189 3.27 -3.69 -8.25
CA LEU A 189 1.91 -3.31 -7.89
C LEU A 189 1.80 -1.79 -7.73
N ALA A 190 0.85 -1.19 -8.43
CA ALA A 190 0.32 0.12 -8.09
C ALA A 190 -1.12 -0.06 -7.58
N PHE A 191 -1.38 0.35 -6.35
CA PHE A 191 -2.68 0.29 -5.71
C PHE A 191 -3.13 1.68 -5.30
N ASP A 192 -4.16 2.18 -5.97
CA ASP A 192 -4.73 3.50 -5.74
C ASP A 192 -6.14 3.36 -5.15
N ASN A 193 -6.40 4.05 -4.04
CA ASN A 193 -7.73 4.08 -3.41
C ASN A 193 -8.04 5.48 -2.87
N THR A 194 -9.31 5.74 -2.57
CA THR A 194 -9.73 6.95 -1.84
C THR A 194 -10.00 6.66 -0.37
N GLY A 195 -10.31 5.41 -0.02
CA GLY A 195 -10.54 5.03 1.37
C GLY A 195 -10.65 3.52 1.59
N ILE A 196 -9.96 3.05 2.60
CA ILE A 196 -10.09 1.71 3.15
C ILE A 196 -10.73 1.84 4.53
N LYS A 197 -11.87 1.17 4.71
CA LYS A 197 -12.49 0.98 6.02
C LYS A 197 -12.16 -0.41 6.51
N GLY A 198 -11.46 -0.48 7.64
CA GLY A 198 -10.94 -1.73 8.22
C GLY A 198 -9.43 -1.75 8.36
N GLY A 199 -8.87 -2.91 8.72
CA GLY A 199 -7.42 -3.07 8.85
C GLY A 199 -6.71 -3.11 7.50
N LEU A 200 -5.41 -2.77 7.50
CA LEU A 200 -4.51 -2.95 6.37
C LEU A 200 -3.36 -3.87 6.78
N ASN A 201 -3.11 -4.91 6.00
CA ASN A 201 -1.89 -5.71 6.06
C ASN A 201 -1.20 -5.65 4.69
N LEU A 202 -0.02 -5.01 4.64
CA LEU A 202 0.75 -4.81 3.44
C LEU A 202 2.09 -5.55 3.55
N SER A 203 2.32 -6.52 2.67
CA SER A 203 3.56 -7.28 2.55
C SER A 203 4.17 -7.06 1.17
N ASN A 204 5.38 -6.50 1.11
CA ASN A 204 6.05 -6.21 -0.14
C ASN A 204 7.46 -6.79 -0.22
N LEU A 205 7.69 -7.63 -1.24
CA LEU A 205 8.99 -8.16 -1.63
C LEU A 205 9.45 -7.59 -2.98
N GLY A 206 8.52 -7.04 -3.77
CA GLY A 206 8.77 -6.48 -5.10
C GLY A 206 8.80 -4.94 -5.11
N GLN A 207 8.12 -4.35 -6.07
CA GLN A 207 7.91 -2.92 -6.17
C GLN A 207 6.43 -2.60 -5.90
N LEU A 208 6.18 -1.73 -4.92
CA LEU A 208 4.83 -1.32 -4.55
C LEU A 208 4.72 0.19 -4.51
N THR A 209 3.66 0.71 -5.11
CA THR A 209 3.15 2.06 -4.86
C THR A 209 1.74 1.93 -4.29
N PHE A 210 1.52 2.49 -3.11
CA PHE A 210 0.24 2.52 -2.43
C PHE A 210 -0.19 3.96 -2.21
N THR A 211 -1.36 4.32 -2.71
CA THR A 211 -1.91 5.67 -2.56
C THR A 211 -3.32 5.58 -1.99
N GLY A 212 -3.63 6.39 -0.97
CA GLY A 212 -4.99 6.46 -0.45
C GLY A 212 -5.11 6.86 1.00
N ASN A 213 -6.17 6.39 1.65
CA ASN A 213 -6.45 6.62 3.05
C ASN A 213 -6.87 5.32 3.72
N VAL A 214 -6.50 5.15 4.98
CA VAL A 214 -6.92 4.02 5.82
C VAL A 214 -7.63 4.56 7.05
N ASP A 215 -8.90 4.20 7.22
CA ASP A 215 -9.71 4.52 8.39
C ASP A 215 -10.18 3.19 9.01
N GLY A 216 -9.45 2.71 10.00
CA GLY A 216 -9.66 1.37 10.50
C GLY A 216 -9.07 1.08 11.86
N ASN A 217 -8.84 -0.22 12.13
CA ASN A 217 -8.31 -0.65 13.41
C ASN A 217 -6.79 -0.64 13.44
N THR A 218 -6.15 -1.34 12.52
CA THR A 218 -4.69 -1.50 12.47
C THR A 218 -4.15 -1.31 11.07
N ALA A 219 -2.88 -0.91 10.97
CA ALA A 219 -2.12 -0.97 9.75
C ALA A 219 -0.75 -1.60 10.01
N ASP A 220 -0.49 -2.71 9.33
CA ASP A 220 0.77 -3.46 9.41
C ASP A 220 1.47 -3.42 8.06
N ILE A 221 2.68 -2.87 8.02
CA ILE A 221 3.50 -2.76 6.82
C ILE A 221 4.78 -3.57 7.01
N SER A 222 4.99 -4.55 6.15
CA SER A 222 6.22 -5.34 6.06
C SER A 222 6.84 -5.14 4.69
N ASN A 223 8.00 -4.49 4.63
CA ASN A 223 8.68 -4.23 3.37
C ASN A 223 10.09 -4.82 3.33
N LYS A 224 10.36 -5.63 2.31
CA LYS A 224 11.68 -6.15 1.95
C LYS A 224 12.13 -5.71 0.55
N GLY A 225 11.21 -5.18 -0.25
CA GLY A 225 11.45 -4.65 -1.59
C GLY A 225 11.54 -3.12 -1.60
N ARG A 226 11.05 -2.53 -2.68
CA ARG A 226 10.86 -1.07 -2.77
C ARG A 226 9.39 -0.73 -2.59
N CYS A 227 9.08 0.14 -1.64
CA CYS A 227 7.71 0.52 -1.32
C CYS A 227 7.58 2.04 -1.16
N ASN A 228 6.62 2.61 -1.88
CA ASN A 228 6.21 4.00 -1.73
C ASN A 228 4.76 4.03 -1.24
N VAL A 229 4.54 4.64 -0.09
CA VAL A 229 3.23 4.78 0.54
C VAL A 229 2.89 6.26 0.67
N THR A 230 1.81 6.68 0.02
CA THR A 230 1.23 8.02 0.22
C THR A 230 -0.16 7.82 0.82
N CYS A 231 -0.25 7.96 2.15
CA CYS A 231 -1.45 7.54 2.88
C CYS A 231 -1.61 8.28 4.21
N ALA A 232 -2.82 8.75 4.48
CA ALA A 232 -3.21 9.15 5.82
C ALA A 232 -3.84 7.93 6.55
N PHE A 233 -3.32 7.62 7.74
CA PHE A 233 -3.79 6.54 8.58
C PHE A 233 -4.56 7.09 9.79
N LYS A 234 -5.84 6.76 9.89
CA LYS A 234 -6.67 7.04 11.06
C LYS A 234 -7.05 5.70 11.70
N LEU A 235 -6.34 5.34 12.76
CA LEU A 235 -6.46 4.02 13.36
C LEU A 235 -7.05 4.11 14.77
N THR A 236 -7.93 3.19 15.11
CA THR A 236 -8.42 3.02 16.49
C THR A 236 -7.49 2.14 17.34
N GLY A 237 -6.59 1.42 16.70
CA GLY A 237 -5.58 0.55 17.30
C GLY A 237 -4.16 1.00 16.94
N GLY A 238 -3.34 0.09 16.46
CA GLY A 238 -1.92 0.28 16.25
C GLY A 238 -1.47 0.42 14.79
N TYR A 239 -0.34 1.08 14.64
CA TYR A 239 0.46 1.12 13.40
C TYR A 239 1.76 0.34 13.61
N SER A 240 2.06 -0.59 12.75
CA SER A 240 3.30 -1.37 12.76
C SER A 240 4.00 -1.29 11.41
N CYS A 241 5.28 -1.04 11.44
CA CYS A 241 6.11 -0.97 10.23
C CYS A 241 7.42 -1.71 10.47
N ASN A 242 7.69 -2.73 9.63
CA ASN A 242 8.93 -3.48 9.61
C ASN A 242 9.56 -3.38 8.24
N ASN A 243 10.69 -2.66 8.13
CA ASN A 243 11.37 -2.42 6.88
C ASN A 243 12.78 -2.99 6.86
N SER A 244 13.07 -3.84 5.89
CA SER A 244 14.43 -4.28 5.55
C SER A 244 14.83 -3.98 4.10
N GLY A 245 13.91 -3.40 3.31
CA GLY A 245 14.13 -2.89 1.96
C GLY A 245 14.25 -1.37 1.90
N GLU A 246 13.70 -0.78 0.87
CA GLU A 246 13.57 0.67 0.72
C GLU A 246 12.09 1.06 0.88
N LEU A 247 11.78 1.86 1.91
CA LEU A 247 10.43 2.29 2.23
C LEU A 247 10.36 3.81 2.36
N HIS A 248 9.49 4.40 1.57
CA HIS A 248 9.14 5.82 1.68
C HIS A 248 7.67 5.94 2.08
N ILE A 249 7.41 6.70 3.13
CA ILE A 249 6.06 7.00 3.60
C ILE A 249 5.85 8.52 3.57
N ASN A 250 4.74 8.93 2.98
CA ASN A 250 4.29 10.31 2.96
C ASN A 250 2.85 10.35 3.47
N GLY A 251 2.65 10.96 4.65
CA GLY A 251 1.33 11.12 5.28
C GLY A 251 1.35 10.88 6.78
N ASP A 252 0.28 11.31 7.43
CA ASP A 252 0.15 11.30 8.88
C ASP A 252 -0.42 9.98 9.40
N VAL A 253 -0.02 9.61 10.60
CA VAL A 253 -0.49 8.42 11.31
C VAL A 253 -1.12 8.85 12.63
N LYS A 254 -2.41 8.54 12.80
CA LYS A 254 -3.13 8.70 14.05
C LYS A 254 -3.57 7.34 14.59
N GLY A 255 -3.33 7.07 15.88
CA GLY A 255 -3.68 5.78 16.47
C GLY A 255 -3.36 5.70 17.97
N LYS A 256 -3.37 4.46 18.50
CA LYS A 256 -2.96 4.24 19.90
C LYS A 256 -1.47 4.07 20.02
N ARG A 257 -0.88 3.21 19.22
CA ARG A 257 0.55 2.88 19.27
C ARG A 257 1.15 2.87 17.89
N ALA A 258 2.40 3.32 17.78
CA ALA A 258 3.18 3.14 16.59
C ALA A 258 4.48 2.38 16.93
N THR A 259 4.80 1.36 16.15
CA THR A 259 6.05 0.60 16.25
C THR A 259 6.71 0.56 14.89
N LEU A 260 7.92 1.11 14.81
CA LEU A 260 8.72 1.16 13.59
C LEU A 260 10.04 0.41 13.82
N LYS A 261 10.32 -0.55 12.96
CA LYS A 261 11.59 -1.29 12.92
C LYS A 261 12.20 -1.13 11.54
N ASN A 262 13.40 -0.58 11.46
CA ASN A 262 14.10 -0.39 10.21
C ASN A 262 15.50 -1.01 10.25
N SER A 263 15.78 -1.89 9.32
CA SER A 263 17.11 -2.42 9.01
C SER A 263 17.56 -2.12 7.58
N GLY A 264 16.70 -1.52 6.75
CA GLY A 264 16.96 -1.08 5.39
C GLY A 264 17.06 0.45 5.29
N ILE A 265 16.46 1.00 4.24
CA ILE A 265 16.33 2.45 4.03
C ILE A 265 14.88 2.84 4.32
N TYR A 266 14.69 3.76 5.26
CA TYR A 266 13.40 4.29 5.66
C TYR A 266 13.38 5.81 5.51
N ARG A 267 12.38 6.33 4.83
CA ARG A 267 12.10 7.77 4.75
C ARG A 267 10.66 8.03 5.11
N MET A 268 10.45 8.99 6.00
CA MET A 268 9.12 9.39 6.46
C MET A 268 8.97 10.89 6.37
N ASN A 269 7.90 11.32 5.73
CA ASN A 269 7.44 12.71 5.74
C ASN A 269 5.99 12.71 6.22
N GLY A 270 5.77 13.14 7.47
CA GLY A 270 4.46 13.15 8.12
C GLY A 270 4.58 12.93 9.62
N SER A 271 3.48 13.16 10.31
CA SER A 271 3.43 13.20 11.76
C SER A 271 2.79 11.95 12.35
N PHE A 272 3.18 11.61 13.58
CA PHE A 272 2.56 10.56 14.39
C PHE A 272 1.80 11.20 15.55
N ASN A 273 0.51 10.91 15.64
CA ASN A 273 -0.33 11.32 16.77
C ASN A 273 -0.89 10.08 17.46
N MET A 274 -0.17 9.61 18.46
CA MET A 274 -0.47 8.41 19.23
C MET A 274 -1.03 8.77 20.59
N THR A 275 -2.05 8.04 21.05
CA THR A 275 -2.61 8.26 22.40
C THR A 275 -1.84 7.49 23.48
N ASP A 276 -0.98 6.55 23.10
CA ASP A 276 -0.26 5.69 24.06
C ASP A 276 1.25 5.77 23.83
N SER A 277 1.78 5.15 22.78
CA SER A 277 3.22 5.07 22.59
C SER A 277 3.68 5.17 21.14
N TYR A 278 4.87 5.72 20.97
CA TYR A 278 5.66 5.68 19.74
C TYR A 278 7.00 5.00 20.02
N THR A 279 7.31 3.95 19.27
CA THR A 279 8.59 3.23 19.38
C THR A 279 9.23 3.14 18.00
N GLN A 280 10.49 3.59 17.91
CA GLN A 280 11.31 3.48 16.71
C GLN A 280 12.61 2.74 17.04
N THR A 281 12.93 1.72 16.25
CA THR A 281 14.21 1.02 16.29
C THR A 281 14.83 1.05 14.91
N ASN A 282 16.02 1.63 14.79
CA ASN A 282 16.75 1.73 13.55
C ASN A 282 18.12 1.06 13.63
N SER A 283 18.38 0.10 12.76
CA SER A 283 19.69 -0.48 12.53
C SER A 283 20.20 -0.26 11.10
N GLY A 284 19.36 0.31 10.23
CA GLY A 284 19.69 0.69 8.86
C GLY A 284 19.91 2.19 8.71
N GLN A 285 19.35 2.75 7.65
CA GLN A 285 19.32 4.18 7.40
C GLN A 285 17.89 4.70 7.56
N ALA A 286 17.68 5.66 8.45
CA ALA A 286 16.41 6.35 8.61
C ALA A 286 16.57 7.86 8.36
N ASP A 287 15.56 8.45 7.75
CA ASP A 287 15.44 9.90 7.56
C ASP A 287 13.95 10.26 7.75
N SER A 288 13.64 11.01 8.80
CA SER A 288 12.26 11.31 9.15
C SER A 288 12.05 12.78 9.47
N GLU A 289 11.02 13.35 8.83
CA GLU A 289 10.57 14.71 9.06
C GLU A 289 9.10 14.69 9.44
N GLY A 290 8.77 15.28 10.60
CA GLY A 290 7.43 15.37 11.14
C GLY A 290 7.37 15.28 12.64
N ASP A 291 6.25 15.71 13.19
CA ASP A 291 6.01 15.79 14.62
C ASP A 291 5.59 14.42 15.20
N VAL A 292 5.93 14.16 16.45
CA VAL A 292 5.47 12.98 17.18
C VAL A 292 4.83 13.39 18.49
N THR A 293 3.59 13.01 18.69
CA THR A 293 2.87 13.16 19.96
C THR A 293 2.49 11.77 20.48
N ALA A 294 2.83 11.47 21.72
CA ALA A 294 2.47 10.22 22.41
C ALA A 294 2.61 10.42 23.92
N ASN A 295 2.07 9.51 24.74
CA ASN A 295 2.39 9.51 26.19
C ASN A 295 3.84 9.09 26.43
N SER A 296 4.37 8.18 25.62
CA SER A 296 5.75 7.74 25.69
C SER A 296 6.38 7.65 24.31
N ILE A 297 7.56 8.23 24.15
CA ILE A 297 8.36 8.15 22.91
C ILE A 297 9.68 7.43 23.25
N SER A 298 9.97 6.35 22.52
CA SER A 298 11.21 5.61 22.61
C SER A 298 11.85 5.46 21.24
N MET A 299 13.08 5.92 21.11
CA MET A 299 13.86 5.86 19.87
C MET A 299 15.22 5.21 20.14
N THR A 300 15.51 4.12 19.46
CA THR A 300 16.79 3.41 19.52
C THR A 300 17.43 3.41 18.14
N ASN A 301 18.69 3.86 18.06
CA ASN A 301 19.44 3.88 16.81
C ASN A 301 20.80 3.21 16.94
N SER A 302 21.03 2.15 16.17
CA SER A 302 22.34 1.52 15.97
C SER A 302 22.89 1.70 14.54
N GLY A 303 22.12 2.32 13.65
CA GLY A 303 22.48 2.62 12.27
C GLY A 303 22.73 4.12 12.02
N LEU A 304 22.24 4.62 10.90
CA LEU A 304 22.22 6.05 10.55
C LEU A 304 20.81 6.59 10.76
N ASP A 305 20.64 7.62 11.57
CA ASP A 305 19.30 8.20 11.80
C ASP A 305 19.36 9.73 11.74
N LYS A 306 18.46 10.29 10.93
CA LYS A 306 18.18 11.72 10.89
C LYS A 306 16.74 11.97 11.25
N LYS A 307 16.52 12.87 12.20
CA LYS A 307 15.17 13.25 12.59
C LYS A 307 15.03 14.75 12.76
N LYS A 308 13.92 15.27 12.24
CA LYS A 308 13.52 16.66 12.38
C LYS A 308 12.05 16.76 12.73
N GLY A 309 11.70 17.62 13.72
CA GLY A 309 10.32 17.87 14.10
C GLY A 309 10.14 18.10 15.60
N LYS A 310 8.90 18.17 16.04
CA LYS A 310 8.52 18.39 17.43
C LYS A 310 8.11 17.07 18.08
N LEU A 311 8.62 16.85 19.29
CA LEU A 311 8.25 15.73 20.10
C LEU A 311 7.44 16.22 21.30
N LYS A 312 6.31 15.58 21.56
CA LYS A 312 5.47 15.88 22.73
C LYS A 312 5.13 14.58 23.46
N ALA A 313 5.58 14.44 24.72
CA ALA A 313 5.32 13.24 25.52
C ALA A 313 5.53 13.49 27.02
N ASP A 314 4.94 12.62 27.86
CA ASP A 314 5.28 12.58 29.29
C ASP A 314 6.70 12.04 29.49
N ARG A 315 7.13 11.11 28.63
CA ARG A 315 8.47 10.52 28.67
C ARG A 315 9.08 10.38 27.28
N LEU A 316 10.30 10.86 27.13
CA LEU A 316 11.13 10.70 25.94
C LEU A 316 12.39 9.92 26.31
N SER A 317 12.68 8.84 25.61
CA SER A 317 13.94 8.09 25.70
C SER A 317 14.57 7.96 24.33
N ILE A 318 15.81 8.39 24.20
CA ILE A 318 16.62 8.30 22.99
C ILE A 318 17.90 7.55 23.33
N ASP A 319 18.13 6.41 22.67
CA ASP A 319 19.33 5.60 22.79
C ASP A 319 20.07 5.53 21.47
N VAL A 320 21.31 6.02 21.42
CA VAL A 320 22.11 6.11 20.20
C VAL A 320 23.44 5.39 20.36
N ASN A 321 23.54 4.25 19.67
CA ASN A 321 24.77 3.46 19.53
C ASN A 321 25.39 3.61 18.13
N GLY A 322 24.64 4.13 17.16
CA GLY A 322 25.07 4.39 15.78
C GLY A 322 25.42 5.87 15.54
N GLN A 323 25.06 6.37 14.38
CA GLN A 323 25.23 7.77 14.02
C GLN A 323 23.86 8.48 13.96
N SER A 324 23.74 9.63 14.62
CA SER A 324 22.49 10.39 14.65
C SER A 324 22.70 11.87 14.40
N ARG A 325 21.75 12.46 13.68
CA ARG A 325 21.59 13.91 13.57
C ARG A 325 20.14 14.27 13.85
N TYR A 326 19.89 14.91 14.99
CA TYR A 326 18.57 15.28 15.43
C TYR A 326 18.44 16.80 15.60
N GLU A 327 17.44 17.37 14.92
CA GLU A 327 17.03 18.77 15.01
C GLU A 327 15.59 18.78 15.52
N MET A 328 15.39 18.87 16.84
CA MET A 328 14.10 18.60 17.44
C MET A 328 13.74 19.64 18.52
N SER A 329 12.45 19.78 18.78
CA SER A 329 11.98 20.33 20.06
C SER A 329 11.28 19.25 20.87
N PHE A 330 11.40 19.29 22.18
CA PHE A 330 10.67 18.43 23.09
C PHE A 330 9.89 19.24 24.10
N THR A 331 8.60 18.93 24.22
CA THR A 331 7.71 19.51 25.23
C THR A 331 7.08 18.39 26.04
N GLY A 332 7.20 18.46 27.36
CA GLY A 332 6.55 17.46 28.22
C GLY A 332 7.23 17.20 29.55
N GLY A 333 7.28 15.94 29.97
CA GLY A 333 7.83 15.53 31.26
C GLY A 333 9.34 15.27 31.21
N ASP A 334 9.72 14.01 31.33
CA ASP A 334 11.13 13.62 31.46
C ASP A 334 11.72 13.24 30.10
N ALA A 335 12.91 13.76 29.79
CA ALA A 335 13.69 13.41 28.63
C ALA A 335 15.02 12.74 29.06
N ARG A 336 15.37 11.64 28.36
CA ARG A 336 16.65 10.95 28.52
C ARG A 336 17.30 10.75 27.16
N LEU A 337 18.59 11.12 27.08
CA LEU A 337 19.43 10.91 25.91
C LEU A 337 20.66 10.11 26.32
N ASP A 338 20.72 8.84 25.91
CA ASP A 338 21.89 7.97 26.09
C ASP A 338 22.62 7.85 24.74
N CYS A 339 23.91 8.22 24.71
CA CYS A 339 24.68 8.18 23.48
C CYS A 339 26.06 7.56 23.70
N SER A 340 26.26 6.37 23.13
CA SER A 340 27.55 5.70 23.04
C SER A 340 28.14 5.71 21.62
N GLY A 341 27.41 6.21 20.64
CA GLY A 341 27.81 6.35 19.24
C GLY A 341 28.34 7.74 18.88
N ILE A 342 27.98 8.19 17.67
CA ILE A 342 28.30 9.51 17.16
C ILE A 342 27.00 10.30 16.99
N GLY A 343 26.90 11.46 17.65
CA GLY A 343 25.66 12.23 17.63
C GLY A 343 25.85 13.73 17.46
N ASN A 344 24.93 14.35 16.72
CA ASN A 344 24.75 15.78 16.68
C ASN A 344 23.28 16.09 17.01
N PHE A 345 23.03 16.72 18.14
CA PHE A 345 21.70 16.96 18.68
C PHE A 345 21.49 18.46 18.92
N GLU A 346 20.51 19.02 18.22
CA GLU A 346 19.98 20.36 18.47
C GLU A 346 18.59 20.18 19.05
N MET A 347 18.43 20.45 20.35
CA MET A 347 17.15 20.23 21.06
C MET A 347 16.69 21.51 21.76
N ALA A 348 15.49 21.97 21.38
CA ALA A 348 14.79 23.00 22.12
C ALA A 348 13.84 22.34 23.13
N LEU A 349 14.01 22.62 24.40
CA LEU A 349 13.34 21.94 25.50
C LEU A 349 12.29 22.86 26.17
N ASP A 350 11.21 22.23 26.60
CA ASP A 350 10.22 22.78 27.52
C ASP A 350 9.72 21.58 28.36
N CYS A 351 10.48 21.22 29.39
CA CYS A 351 10.30 19.93 30.07
C CYS A 351 10.67 19.97 31.55
N SER A 352 10.18 18.99 32.31
CA SER A 352 10.47 18.85 33.76
C SER A 352 11.90 18.40 33.99
N SER A 353 12.43 17.46 33.18
CA SER A 353 13.82 17.03 33.36
C SER A 353 14.47 16.64 32.02
N ILE A 354 15.80 16.83 31.96
CA ILE A 354 16.65 16.27 30.91
C ILE A 354 17.87 15.59 31.52
N GLU A 355 18.07 14.32 31.20
CA GLU A 355 19.25 13.54 31.51
C GLU A 355 20.01 13.25 30.20
N VAL A 356 21.29 13.59 30.16
CA VAL A 356 22.19 13.31 29.04
C VAL A 356 23.35 12.48 29.50
N ASN A 357 23.46 11.25 29.02
CA ASN A 357 24.55 10.33 29.27
C ASN A 357 25.37 10.13 28.00
N SER A 358 26.64 10.49 28.01
CA SER A 358 27.52 10.46 26.85
C SER A 358 28.77 9.67 27.06
N ASN A 359 28.90 8.55 26.36
CA ASN A 359 30.12 7.74 26.32
C ASN A 359 30.75 7.68 24.91
N GLY A 360 30.17 8.36 23.93
CA GLY A 360 30.60 8.41 22.52
C GLY A 360 31.22 9.75 22.11
N GLN A 361 31.10 10.07 20.84
CA GLN A 361 31.46 11.37 20.28
C GLN A 361 30.16 12.15 19.99
N ILE A 362 29.84 13.11 20.87
CA ILE A 362 28.59 13.87 20.70
C ILE A 362 28.79 15.38 20.77
N ASN A 363 27.96 16.06 19.98
CA ASN A 363 27.71 17.48 20.15
C ASN A 363 26.22 17.64 20.49
N VAL A 364 25.91 18.20 21.62
CA VAL A 364 24.56 18.49 22.08
C VAL A 364 24.43 19.99 22.32
N THR A 365 23.46 20.59 21.65
CA THR A 365 23.05 21.98 21.91
C THR A 365 21.64 21.96 22.48
N LEU A 366 21.51 22.36 23.74
CA LEU A 366 20.24 22.47 24.44
C LEU A 366 19.85 23.94 24.57
N SER A 367 18.58 24.24 24.30
CA SER A 367 17.98 25.56 24.46
C SER A 367 16.58 25.45 25.08
N GLY A 368 15.99 26.58 25.50
CA GLY A 368 14.65 26.59 26.07
C GLY A 368 14.64 26.47 27.59
N ALA A 369 13.84 25.62 28.20
CA ALA A 369 13.68 25.49 29.64
C ALA A 369 13.61 24.03 30.10
N ALA A 370 14.23 23.73 31.23
CA ALA A 370 14.12 22.47 31.96
C ALA A 370 14.26 22.71 33.45
N ASP A 371 13.34 22.16 34.27
CA ASP A 371 13.41 22.34 35.74
C ASP A 371 14.61 21.64 36.32
N ASN A 372 14.96 20.46 35.82
CA ASN A 372 16.09 19.68 36.27
C ASN A 372 16.98 19.24 35.10
N MET A 373 18.28 19.24 35.30
CA MET A 373 19.23 18.75 34.29
C MET A 373 20.34 17.92 34.96
N SER A 374 20.59 16.75 34.39
CA SER A 374 21.74 15.90 34.72
C SER A 374 22.57 15.63 33.48
N LEU A 375 23.86 15.85 33.56
CA LEU A 375 24.82 15.59 32.49
C LEU A 375 25.89 14.67 33.03
N ASP A 376 26.04 13.49 32.44
CA ASP A 376 27.10 12.52 32.75
C ASP A 376 27.78 12.07 31.47
N GLY A 377 29.08 11.85 31.48
CA GLY A 377 29.78 11.39 30.30
C GLY A 377 31.27 11.19 30.48
N SER A 378 31.77 10.12 29.85
CA SER A 378 33.21 9.78 29.84
C SER A 378 33.80 9.85 28.41
N GLY A 379 33.03 10.16 27.38
CA GLY A 379 33.45 10.26 25.98
C GLY A 379 33.95 11.64 25.56
N ILE A 380 34.19 11.81 24.27
CA ILE A 380 34.43 13.13 23.65
C ILE A 380 33.08 13.82 23.48
N SER A 381 32.64 14.58 24.45
CA SER A 381 31.35 15.24 24.43
C SER A 381 31.51 16.76 24.53
N ASN A 382 30.72 17.44 23.70
CA ASN A 382 30.53 18.88 23.78
C ASN A 382 29.05 19.15 24.03
N VAL A 383 28.70 19.53 25.25
CA VAL A 383 27.33 19.83 25.64
C VAL A 383 27.20 21.32 25.88
N ASN A 384 26.54 22.03 25.01
CA ASN A 384 26.28 23.44 25.09
C ASN A 384 24.89 23.69 25.67
N THR A 385 24.82 24.24 26.88
CA THR A 385 23.60 24.59 27.59
C THR A 385 23.44 26.09 27.77
N SER A 386 24.22 26.93 27.06
CA SER A 386 24.24 28.38 27.25
C SER A 386 22.91 29.08 26.95
N ARG A 387 22.02 28.41 26.26
CA ARG A 387 20.67 28.88 25.90
C ARG A 387 19.56 28.15 26.66
N LEU A 388 19.91 27.33 27.66
CA LEU A 388 18.97 26.58 28.49
C LEU A 388 18.75 27.31 29.81
N ASN A 389 17.51 27.70 30.07
CA ASN A 389 17.08 28.26 31.31
C ASN A 389 16.80 27.12 32.32
N LYS A 390 17.29 27.25 33.51
CA LYS A 390 17.01 26.35 34.63
C LYS A 390 16.16 27.12 35.64
N PHE A 391 15.08 26.52 36.07
CA PHE A 391 14.19 27.08 37.07
C PHE A 391 14.36 26.39 38.40
#